data_bef5c5f3c3a3d52f04d76e60a98ce634
#
_entry.id   bef5c5f3c3a3d52f04d76e60a98ce634
#
_cell.length_a   1.000
_cell.length_b   1.000
_cell.length_c   1.000
_cell.angle_alpha   90.00
_cell.angle_beta   90.00
_cell.angle_gamma   90.00
#
_symmetry.space_group_name_H-M   'P 1'
#
loop_
_entity.id
_entity.type
_entity.pdbx_description
1 polymer ?
#
loop_
_entity_poly.entity_id
_entity_poly.type
_entity_poly.pdbx_seq_one_letter_code
_entity_poly.pdbx_strand_id
1 'polypeptide(L)'
;MKFKVRGIDTFASTGGRPFDKNKPLIIFVHGSGLSHMVWVLQTRYFAFRGYSVLAVDLPGHGLSSGESLKTIEEMGNWVGDVIGAVGCKEASLVGHSQGCLVTMECVAQHPEKIKTLTLMGG
;
A
#
# COMPACT_ATOMS: atom_id res chain seq x y z
N MET A 1 9.25 1.66 7.48
CA MET A 1 9.66 2.89 6.77
C MET A 1 8.66 4.00 7.04
N LYS A 2 9.15 5.16 7.41
CA LYS A 2 8.30 6.34 7.63
C LYS A 2 8.48 7.31 6.48
N PHE A 3 7.38 7.87 5.98
CA PHE A 3 7.39 8.84 4.89
C PHE A 3 6.12 9.68 4.94
N LYS A 4 6.03 10.69 4.08
CA LYS A 4 4.85 11.56 4.06
C LYS A 4 4.05 11.35 2.79
N VAL A 5 2.73 11.24 2.97
CA VAL A 5 1.76 11.23 1.88
C VAL A 5 0.79 12.38 2.13
N ARG A 6 0.70 13.33 1.20
CA ARG A 6 -0.09 14.56 1.36
C ARG A 6 0.25 15.32 2.65
N GLY A 7 1.55 15.31 3.04
CA GLY A 7 2.00 15.95 4.27
C GLY A 7 1.68 15.18 5.56
N ILE A 8 1.07 14.02 5.49
CA ILE A 8 0.70 13.21 6.64
C ILE A 8 1.75 12.12 6.87
N ASP A 9 2.20 11.97 8.12
CA ASP A 9 3.16 10.92 8.49
C ASP A 9 2.54 9.55 8.29
N THR A 10 3.20 8.75 7.47
CA THR A 10 2.73 7.43 7.05
C THR A 10 3.78 6.38 7.36
N PHE A 11 3.32 5.19 7.72
CA PHE A 11 4.19 4.04 7.94
C PHE A 11 3.88 2.93 6.96
N ALA A 12 4.94 2.25 6.49
CA ALA A 12 4.81 1.01 5.74
C ALA A 12 5.90 0.04 6.16
N SER A 13 5.53 -1.24 6.28
CA SER A 13 6.53 -2.29 6.45
C SER A 13 7.20 -2.57 5.11
N THR A 14 8.51 -2.72 5.12
CA THR A 14 9.29 -3.05 3.92
C THR A 14 9.72 -4.51 3.88
N GLY A 15 9.18 -5.33 4.76
CA GLY A 15 9.39 -6.79 4.76
C GLY A 15 10.79 -7.24 5.19
N GLY A 16 11.53 -6.38 5.88
CA GLY A 16 12.85 -6.73 6.40
C GLY A 16 14.02 -6.40 5.47
N ARG A 17 13.76 -5.75 4.33
CA ARG A 17 14.79 -5.25 3.40
C ARG A 17 14.56 -3.77 3.15
N PRO A 18 15.62 -2.98 2.92
CA PRO A 18 15.46 -1.56 2.62
C PRO A 18 14.64 -1.35 1.35
N PHE A 19 13.82 -0.31 1.37
CA PHE A 19 13.08 0.09 0.18
C PHE A 19 14.05 0.57 -0.91
N ASP A 20 13.82 0.11 -2.15
CA ASP A 20 14.60 0.49 -3.32
C ASP A 20 13.64 0.82 -4.45
N LYS A 21 13.56 2.09 -4.82
CA LYS A 21 12.64 2.55 -5.88
C LYS A 21 12.95 2.00 -7.26
N ASN A 22 14.13 1.41 -7.44
CA ASN A 22 14.54 0.82 -8.72
C ASN A 22 14.12 -0.64 -8.87
N LYS A 23 13.55 -1.23 -7.83
CA LYS A 23 12.99 -2.58 -7.88
C LYS A 23 11.49 -2.52 -8.13
N PRO A 24 10.89 -3.57 -8.72
CA PRO A 24 9.43 -3.62 -8.88
C PRO A 24 8.74 -3.47 -7.53
N LEU A 25 7.75 -2.59 -7.46
CA LEU A 25 7.04 -2.24 -6.22
C LEU A 25 5.75 -3.05 -6.09
N ILE A 26 5.53 -3.62 -4.91
CA ILE A 26 4.27 -4.23 -4.52
C ILE A 26 3.74 -3.48 -3.29
N ILE A 27 2.51 -2.99 -3.37
CA ILE A 27 1.83 -2.36 -2.23
C ILE A 27 0.75 -3.30 -1.73
N PHE A 28 0.79 -3.59 -0.44
CA PHE A 28 -0.19 -4.44 0.25
C PHE A 28 -1.12 -3.55 1.07
N VAL A 29 -2.44 -3.72 0.89
CA VAL A 29 -3.45 -2.87 1.53
C VAL A 29 -4.35 -3.72 2.42
N HIS A 30 -4.33 -3.41 3.73
CA HIS A 30 -5.10 -4.12 4.74
C HIS A 30 -6.59 -3.73 4.72
N GLY A 31 -7.39 -4.50 5.46
CA GLY A 31 -8.80 -4.20 5.67
C GLY A 31 -9.04 -3.19 6.79
N SER A 32 -10.30 -2.78 6.94
CA SER A 32 -10.71 -1.82 7.96
C SER A 32 -10.37 -2.32 9.37
N GLY A 33 -9.83 -1.43 10.20
CA GLY A 33 -9.45 -1.76 11.57
C GLY A 33 -8.21 -2.62 11.71
N LEU A 34 -7.51 -2.91 10.61
CA LEU A 34 -6.30 -3.72 10.59
C LEU A 34 -5.07 -2.83 10.37
N SER A 35 -3.94 -3.43 10.06
CA SER A 35 -2.69 -2.71 9.81
C SER A 35 -1.76 -3.56 8.93
N HIS A 36 -0.55 -3.03 8.71
CA HIS A 36 0.52 -3.74 7.99
C HIS A 36 0.81 -5.13 8.56
N MET A 37 0.49 -5.37 9.81
CA MET A 37 0.80 -6.63 10.50
C MET A 37 0.16 -7.85 9.82
N VAL A 38 -0.97 -7.68 9.14
CA VAL A 38 -1.62 -8.81 8.45
C VAL A 38 -0.79 -9.33 7.27
N TRP A 39 0.20 -8.56 6.83
CA TRP A 39 1.02 -8.88 5.66
C TRP A 39 2.43 -9.35 5.99
N VAL A 40 2.73 -9.65 7.25
CA VAL A 40 4.10 -9.93 7.69
C VAL A 40 4.77 -11.06 6.90
N LEU A 41 4.04 -12.13 6.59
CA LEU A 41 4.60 -13.27 5.85
C LEU A 41 4.79 -12.94 4.37
N GLN A 42 3.80 -12.32 3.75
CA GLN A 42 3.84 -11.98 2.33
C GLN A 42 4.92 -10.95 2.02
N THR A 43 5.02 -9.91 2.84
CA THR A 43 6.01 -8.86 2.62
C THR A 43 7.43 -9.41 2.74
N ARG A 44 7.67 -10.26 3.73
CA ARG A 44 8.99 -10.89 3.89
C ARG A 44 9.33 -11.75 2.69
N TYR A 45 8.38 -12.55 2.24
CA TYR A 45 8.58 -13.44 1.09
C TYR A 45 9.05 -12.66 -0.14
N PHE A 46 8.32 -11.61 -0.52
CA PHE A 46 8.63 -10.85 -1.74
C PHE A 46 9.84 -9.93 -1.57
N ALA A 47 10.02 -9.34 -0.38
CA ALA A 47 11.18 -8.48 -0.14
C ALA A 47 12.51 -9.21 -0.34
N PHE A 48 12.55 -10.50 -0.05
CA PHE A 48 13.75 -11.32 -0.20
C PHE A 48 13.85 -11.99 -1.58
N ARG A 49 13.00 -11.59 -2.54
CA ARG A 49 12.99 -12.12 -3.90
C ARG A 49 13.05 -11.04 -4.98
N GLY A 50 13.66 -9.90 -4.64
CA GLY A 50 13.94 -8.86 -5.63
C GLY A 50 12.85 -7.81 -5.82
N TYR A 51 11.85 -7.78 -4.94
CA TYR A 51 10.82 -6.75 -4.96
C TYR A 51 11.04 -5.73 -3.87
N SER A 52 10.62 -4.49 -4.11
CA SER A 52 10.37 -3.54 -3.03
C SER A 52 8.93 -3.70 -2.59
N VAL A 53 8.70 -3.85 -1.31
CA VAL A 53 7.35 -4.05 -0.77
C VAL A 53 6.99 -2.94 0.20
N LEU A 54 5.73 -2.53 0.17
CA LEU A 54 5.17 -1.59 1.14
C LEU A 54 3.85 -2.15 1.63
N ALA A 55 3.82 -2.64 2.85
CA ALA A 55 2.56 -2.91 3.52
C ALA A 55 2.20 -1.63 4.26
N VAL A 56 1.37 -0.81 3.62
CA VAL A 56 1.03 0.52 4.14
C VAL A 56 0.01 0.44 5.26
N ASP A 57 0.16 1.31 6.26
CA ASP A 57 -0.92 1.59 7.20
C ASP A 57 -1.72 2.76 6.63
N LEU A 58 -3.02 2.52 6.39
CA LEU A 58 -3.91 3.58 5.93
C LEU A 58 -3.96 4.71 6.97
N PRO A 59 -4.31 5.94 6.57
CA PRO A 59 -4.42 7.04 7.53
C PRO A 59 -5.30 6.65 8.72
N GLY A 60 -4.82 6.97 9.93
CA GLY A 60 -5.52 6.64 11.17
C GLY A 60 -5.44 5.17 11.58
N HIS A 61 -4.65 4.35 10.88
CA HIS A 61 -4.45 2.93 11.21
C HIS A 61 -2.99 2.66 11.57
N GLY A 62 -2.77 1.63 12.35
CA GLY A 62 -1.42 1.18 12.70
C GLY A 62 -0.53 2.31 13.20
N LEU A 63 0.62 2.49 12.54
CA LEU A 63 1.61 3.51 12.89
C LEU A 63 1.52 4.77 12.03
N SER A 64 0.53 4.85 11.15
CA SER A 64 0.27 6.06 10.37
C SER A 64 -0.53 7.08 11.17
N SER A 65 -0.24 8.36 10.95
CA SER A 65 -0.95 9.46 11.57
C SER A 65 -2.17 9.88 10.76
N GLY A 66 -2.85 10.92 11.20
CA GLY A 66 -3.99 11.49 10.52
C GLY A 66 -5.30 10.82 10.90
N GLU A 67 -6.37 11.29 10.29
CA GLU A 67 -7.70 10.73 10.47
C GLU A 67 -7.99 9.68 9.42
N SER A 68 -8.76 8.67 9.79
CA SER A 68 -9.21 7.65 8.84
C SER A 68 -9.98 8.31 7.70
N LEU A 69 -9.68 7.89 6.48
CA LEU A 69 -10.41 8.35 5.31
C LEU A 69 -11.83 7.77 5.34
N LYS A 70 -12.81 8.55 4.86
CA LYS A 70 -14.22 8.21 5.05
C LYS A 70 -14.82 7.39 3.92
N THR A 71 -14.22 7.41 2.74
CA THR A 71 -14.77 6.71 1.58
C THR A 71 -13.72 5.82 0.93
N ILE A 72 -14.20 4.80 0.23
CA ILE A 72 -13.33 3.91 -0.55
C ILE A 72 -12.63 4.70 -1.66
N GLU A 73 -13.33 5.65 -2.27
CA GLU A 73 -12.76 6.52 -3.30
C GLU A 73 -11.56 7.30 -2.79
N GLU A 74 -11.67 7.87 -1.60
CA GLU A 74 -10.56 8.61 -0.97
C GLU A 74 -9.38 7.67 -0.66
N MET A 75 -9.66 6.47 -0.15
CA MET A 75 -8.62 5.49 0.16
C MET A 75 -7.88 5.04 -1.10
N GLY A 76 -8.62 4.76 -2.17
CA GLY A 76 -8.03 4.37 -3.45
C GLY A 76 -7.13 5.46 -4.03
N ASN A 77 -7.60 6.71 -3.96
CA ASN A 77 -6.82 7.84 -4.42
C ASN A 77 -5.54 8.03 -3.57
N TRP A 78 -5.66 7.82 -2.26
CA TRP A 78 -4.52 7.91 -1.35
C TRP A 78 -3.44 6.84 -1.68
N VAL A 79 -3.87 5.61 -1.98
CA VAL A 79 -2.92 4.55 -2.38
C VAL A 79 -2.19 4.95 -3.67
N GLY A 80 -2.89 5.58 -4.61
CA GLY A 80 -2.26 6.13 -5.81
C GLY A 80 -1.17 7.16 -5.48
N ASP A 81 -1.44 8.00 -4.48
CA ASP A 81 -0.47 9.02 -4.04
C ASP A 81 0.76 8.39 -3.36
N VAL A 82 0.60 7.24 -2.71
CA VAL A 82 1.74 6.52 -2.11
C VAL A 82 2.79 6.20 -3.17
N ILE A 83 2.38 5.77 -4.35
CA ILE A 83 3.29 5.39 -5.43
C ILE A 83 4.22 6.56 -5.78
N GLY A 84 3.65 7.73 -5.98
CA GLY A 84 4.43 8.94 -6.26
C GLY A 84 5.26 9.39 -5.08
N ALA A 85 4.71 9.28 -3.85
CA ALA A 85 5.39 9.72 -2.63
C ALA A 85 6.70 8.97 -2.38
N VAL A 86 6.80 7.71 -2.82
CA VAL A 86 8.02 6.92 -2.67
C VAL A 86 8.90 6.94 -3.92
N GLY A 87 8.58 7.79 -4.89
CA GLY A 87 9.40 8.01 -6.08
C GLY A 87 9.24 6.96 -7.17
N CYS A 88 8.14 6.23 -7.18
CA CYS A 88 7.87 5.23 -8.20
C CYS A 88 6.82 5.72 -9.18
N LYS A 89 6.77 5.08 -10.36
CA LYS A 89 5.80 5.40 -11.41
C LYS A 89 4.63 4.44 -11.42
N GLU A 90 4.87 3.19 -11.00
CA GLU A 90 3.86 2.16 -11.02
C GLU A 90 4.09 1.16 -9.89
N ALA A 91 3.06 0.39 -9.58
CA ALA A 91 3.12 -0.65 -8.57
C ALA A 91 2.14 -1.77 -8.90
N SER A 92 2.42 -2.95 -8.36
CA SER A 92 1.42 -4.02 -8.25
C SER A 92 0.72 -3.85 -6.91
N LEU A 93 -0.57 -4.11 -6.87
CA LEU A 93 -1.38 -3.98 -5.65
C LEU A 93 -1.89 -5.34 -5.20
N VAL A 94 -1.91 -5.53 -3.88
CA VAL A 94 -2.52 -6.69 -3.24
C VAL A 94 -3.46 -6.18 -2.16
N GLY A 95 -4.75 -6.55 -2.24
CA GLY A 95 -5.75 -6.12 -1.27
C GLY A 95 -6.34 -7.31 -0.51
N HIS A 96 -6.71 -7.08 0.75
CA HIS A 96 -7.35 -8.07 1.61
C HIS A 96 -8.60 -7.48 2.23
N SER A 97 -9.73 -8.20 2.16
CA SER A 97 -11.01 -7.78 2.74
C SER A 97 -11.44 -6.42 2.17
N GLN A 98 -11.67 -5.40 2.99
CA GLN A 98 -11.98 -4.05 2.49
C GLN A 98 -10.85 -3.48 1.62
N GLY A 99 -9.61 -3.90 1.86
CA GLY A 99 -8.48 -3.54 1.01
C GLY A 99 -8.66 -3.95 -0.44
N CYS A 100 -9.49 -4.98 -0.72
CA CYS A 100 -9.86 -5.34 -2.09
C CYS A 100 -10.59 -4.19 -2.78
N LEU A 101 -11.56 -3.58 -2.10
CA LEU A 101 -12.31 -2.46 -2.64
C LEU A 101 -11.42 -1.23 -2.85
N VAL A 102 -10.53 -0.98 -1.88
CA VAL A 102 -9.59 0.14 -1.95
C VAL A 102 -8.66 0.00 -3.16
N THR A 103 -8.08 -1.18 -3.34
CA THR A 103 -7.17 -1.42 -4.47
C THR A 103 -7.89 -1.39 -5.81
N MET A 104 -9.11 -1.92 -5.88
CA MET A 104 -9.92 -1.83 -7.10
C MET A 104 -10.22 -0.37 -7.45
N GLU A 105 -10.53 0.45 -6.45
CA GLU A 105 -10.78 1.87 -6.67
C GLU A 105 -9.51 2.60 -7.13
N CYS A 106 -8.35 2.23 -6.57
CA CYS A 106 -7.08 2.78 -7.01
C CYS A 106 -6.83 2.48 -8.50
N VAL A 107 -7.10 1.25 -8.93
CA VAL A 107 -6.98 0.87 -10.35
C VAL A 107 -7.92 1.70 -11.21
N ALA A 108 -9.17 1.89 -10.76
CA ALA A 108 -10.16 2.66 -11.50
C ALA A 108 -9.74 4.12 -11.70
N GLN A 109 -9.16 4.73 -10.65
CA GLN A 109 -8.75 6.12 -10.70
C GLN A 109 -7.39 6.35 -11.35
N HIS A 110 -6.46 5.39 -11.23
CA HIS A 110 -5.08 5.53 -11.66
C HIS A 110 -4.59 4.30 -12.44
N PRO A 111 -5.29 3.91 -13.52
CA PRO A 111 -4.92 2.68 -14.24
C PRO A 111 -3.49 2.70 -14.79
N GLU A 112 -2.97 3.87 -15.12
CA GLU A 112 -1.61 4.03 -15.65
C GLU A 112 -0.52 3.78 -14.60
N LYS A 113 -0.89 3.78 -13.32
CA LYS A 113 0.06 3.55 -12.22
C LYS A 113 0.07 2.10 -11.74
N ILE A 114 -0.85 1.26 -12.20
CA ILE A 114 -1.04 -0.08 -11.64
C ILE A 114 -0.65 -1.13 -12.68
N LYS A 115 0.34 -1.93 -12.31
CA LYS A 115 0.83 -3.02 -13.17
C LYS A 115 -0.04 -4.27 -13.04
N THR A 116 -0.30 -4.72 -11.82
CA THR A 116 -1.16 -5.89 -11.55
C THR A 116 -1.97 -5.66 -10.29
N LEU A 117 -3.07 -6.39 -10.17
CA LEU A 117 -3.93 -6.37 -8.99
C LEU A 117 -4.22 -7.79 -8.54
N THR A 118 -4.01 -8.07 -7.26
CA THR A 118 -4.36 -9.35 -6.63
C THR A 118 -5.31 -9.09 -5.48
N LEU A 119 -6.41 -9.82 -5.44
CA LEU A 119 -7.41 -9.72 -4.38
C LEU A 119 -7.41 -10.99 -3.55
N MET A 120 -7.33 -10.85 -2.23
CA MET A 120 -7.25 -11.97 -1.30
C MET A 120 -8.35 -11.90 -0.25
N GLY A 121 -9.01 -13.02 -0.02
CA GLY A 121 -9.96 -13.20 1.06
C GLY A 121 -11.12 -12.23 1.04
N GLY A 122 -12.12 -12.47 0.34
CA GLY A 122 -13.30 -11.65 0.15
C GLY A 122 -13.94 -10.97 1.35
#